data_cea51ca8549dd73cdb6ee9762da66cc3
#
_entry.id   cea51ca8549dd73cdb6ee9762da66cc3
#
_cell.length_a   1.000
_cell.length_b   1.000
_cell.length_c   1.000
_cell.angle_alpha   90.00
_cell.angle_beta   90.00
_cell.angle_gamma   90.00
#
_symmetry.space_group_name_H-M   'P 1'
#
loop_
_entity.id
_entity.type
_entity.pdbx_description
1 polymer ?
#
loop_
_entity_poly.entity_id
_entity_poly.type
_entity_poly.pdbx_seq_one_letter_code
_entity_poly.pdbx_strand_id
1 'polypeptide(L)'
;MKIKKLIEKIVSFFKKPNYDKGFAQVNQPCFTKDGKFIGWFSRSMATALYLFCQDKNGILYVLASERGKGAADFNGYWNCTCGYLDFNETTKQCAIRELKEETGVSVSEDDITFIGYEDSPKANKQNVTFRFAGFLKGQSIENVIFDKTGNEKNEVGEIKWIPYTEVDNYKWAFNHDTRIKEAAAFMGLI
;
A
#
# COMPACT_ATOMS: atom_id res chain seq x y z
N MET A 1 -18.76 -43.24 -7.68
CA MET A 1 -18.08 -42.42 -8.73
C MET A 1 -18.38 -40.92 -8.64
N LYS A 2 -19.59 -40.48 -8.30
CA LYS A 2 -19.97 -39.03 -8.21
C LYS A 2 -19.33 -38.26 -7.03
N ILE A 3 -19.18 -38.90 -5.87
CA ILE A 3 -18.62 -38.26 -4.65
C ILE A 3 -17.13 -37.98 -4.79
N LYS A 4 -16.36 -38.88 -5.41
CA LYS A 4 -14.89 -38.69 -5.63
C LYS A 4 -14.62 -37.49 -6.54
N LYS A 5 -15.40 -37.33 -7.64
CA LYS A 5 -15.31 -36.17 -8.53
C LYS A 5 -15.72 -34.85 -7.85
N LEU A 6 -16.66 -34.90 -6.90
CA LEU A 6 -17.06 -33.73 -6.13
C LEU A 6 -15.97 -33.29 -5.14
N ILE A 7 -15.36 -34.28 -4.46
CA ILE A 7 -14.24 -34.04 -3.55
C ILE A 7 -13.02 -33.50 -4.31
N GLU A 8 -12.70 -34.04 -5.48
CA GLU A 8 -11.62 -33.55 -6.34
C GLU A 8 -11.89 -32.11 -6.84
N LYS A 9 -13.13 -31.77 -7.14
CA LYS A 9 -13.54 -30.41 -7.50
C LYS A 9 -13.43 -29.45 -6.31
N ILE A 10 -13.77 -29.90 -5.10
CA ILE A 10 -13.63 -29.11 -3.85
C ILE A 10 -12.16 -28.94 -3.48
N VAL A 11 -11.34 -29.97 -3.59
CA VAL A 11 -9.90 -29.91 -3.32
C VAL A 11 -9.15 -29.08 -4.36
N SER A 12 -9.61 -29.04 -5.63
CA SER A 12 -9.02 -28.15 -6.64
C SER A 12 -9.32 -26.68 -6.37
N PHE A 13 -10.38 -26.37 -5.63
CA PHE A 13 -10.72 -25.01 -5.20
C PHE A 13 -9.81 -24.50 -4.07
N PHE A 14 -9.19 -25.42 -3.30
CA PHE A 14 -8.26 -25.11 -2.21
C PHE A 14 -6.77 -25.34 -2.56
N LYS A 15 -6.47 -25.75 -3.80
CA LYS A 15 -5.07 -25.70 -4.25
C LYS A 15 -4.66 -24.25 -4.25
N LYS A 16 -3.61 -23.92 -3.46
CA LYS A 16 -2.96 -22.61 -3.52
C LYS A 16 -2.83 -22.23 -5.00
N PRO A 17 -3.26 -21.02 -5.40
CA PRO A 17 -3.08 -20.58 -6.78
C PRO A 17 -1.64 -20.82 -7.16
N ASN A 18 -1.40 -21.53 -8.24
CA ASN A 18 -0.05 -21.65 -8.77
C ASN A 18 0.25 -20.31 -9.43
N TYR A 19 0.87 -19.41 -8.68
CA TYR A 19 1.22 -18.05 -9.14
C TYR A 19 2.08 -18.06 -10.42
N ASP A 20 2.79 -19.17 -10.69
CA ASP A 20 3.60 -19.35 -11.90
C ASP A 20 2.78 -19.62 -13.18
N LYS A 21 1.51 -19.99 -13.06
CA LYS A 21 0.62 -20.29 -14.22
C LYS A 21 -0.36 -19.17 -14.57
N GLY A 22 -0.16 -17.97 -14.02
CA GLY A 22 -0.97 -16.80 -14.31
C GLY A 22 -2.23 -16.74 -13.45
N PHE A 23 -2.51 -15.54 -12.92
CA PHE A 23 -3.79 -15.20 -12.34
C PHE A 23 -4.91 -15.53 -13.31
N ALA A 24 -6.10 -15.86 -12.79
CA ALA A 24 -7.29 -15.93 -13.60
C ALA A 24 -7.37 -14.67 -14.48
N GLN A 25 -7.40 -14.85 -15.79
CA GLN A 25 -7.40 -13.74 -16.74
C GLN A 25 -8.76 -13.05 -16.82
N VAL A 26 -9.76 -13.57 -16.10
CA VAL A 26 -11.13 -13.05 -16.03
C VAL A 26 -11.60 -13.01 -14.58
N ASN A 27 -12.47 -12.06 -14.28
CA ASN A 27 -13.15 -12.01 -13.00
C ASN A 27 -13.99 -13.26 -12.78
N GLN A 28 -13.99 -13.79 -11.56
CA GLN A 28 -14.72 -15.00 -11.22
C GLN A 28 -15.74 -14.72 -10.11
N PRO A 29 -16.99 -15.19 -10.25
CA PRO A 29 -17.96 -15.08 -9.17
C PRO A 29 -17.57 -16.01 -8.00
N CYS A 30 -17.72 -15.51 -6.79
CA CYS A 30 -17.52 -16.25 -5.55
C CYS A 30 -18.84 -16.59 -4.91
N PHE A 31 -18.95 -17.81 -4.38
CA PHE A 31 -20.16 -18.32 -3.75
C PHE A 31 -19.85 -18.97 -2.41
N THR A 32 -20.80 -18.93 -1.48
CA THR A 32 -20.77 -19.72 -0.25
C THR A 32 -20.88 -21.22 -0.57
N LYS A 33 -20.63 -22.09 0.42
CA LYS A 33 -20.73 -23.55 0.25
C LYS A 33 -22.13 -24.03 -0.15
N ASP A 34 -23.17 -23.31 0.23
CA ASP A 34 -24.58 -23.55 -0.10
C ASP A 34 -25.03 -22.88 -1.41
N GLY A 35 -24.08 -22.25 -2.14
CA GLY A 35 -24.32 -21.69 -3.47
C GLY A 35 -24.82 -20.24 -3.51
N LYS A 36 -24.84 -19.53 -2.38
CA LYS A 36 -25.22 -18.12 -2.35
C LYS A 36 -24.07 -17.26 -2.88
N PHE A 37 -24.35 -16.36 -3.83
CA PHE A 37 -23.39 -15.40 -4.36
C PHE A 37 -22.92 -14.44 -3.27
N ILE A 38 -21.61 -14.22 -3.16
CA ILE A 38 -20.98 -13.30 -2.20
C ILE A 38 -20.21 -12.15 -2.87
N GLY A 39 -19.74 -12.31 -4.09
CA GLY A 39 -18.99 -11.27 -4.77
C GLY A 39 -18.16 -11.80 -5.93
N TRP A 40 -17.17 -11.02 -6.33
CA TRP A 40 -16.27 -11.33 -7.43
C TRP A 40 -14.83 -11.47 -6.93
N PHE A 41 -14.12 -12.49 -7.39
CA PHE A 41 -12.68 -12.51 -7.33
C PHE A 41 -12.13 -11.71 -8.50
N SER A 42 -11.48 -10.59 -8.19
CA SER A 42 -10.93 -9.67 -9.18
C SER A 42 -9.63 -9.05 -8.66
N ARG A 43 -9.09 -8.05 -9.38
CA ARG A 43 -7.96 -7.28 -8.87
C ARG A 43 -8.38 -6.47 -7.65
N SER A 44 -7.50 -6.42 -6.65
CA SER A 44 -7.72 -5.63 -5.44
C SER A 44 -7.43 -4.16 -5.70
N MET A 45 -8.09 -3.28 -4.95
CA MET A 45 -7.74 -1.87 -4.88
C MET A 45 -6.80 -1.64 -3.70
N ALA A 46 -5.76 -0.86 -3.93
CA ALA A 46 -4.82 -0.42 -2.92
C ALA A 46 -4.56 1.07 -3.03
N THR A 47 -4.00 1.67 -1.99
CA THR A 47 -3.56 3.06 -1.98
C THR A 47 -2.08 3.14 -1.63
N ALA A 48 -1.42 4.19 -2.09
CA ALA A 48 -0.08 4.57 -1.66
C ALA A 48 -0.05 6.08 -1.41
N LEU A 49 0.54 6.49 -0.29
CA LEU A 49 0.66 7.89 0.11
C LEU A 49 2.13 8.27 0.28
N TYR A 50 2.56 9.27 -0.49
CA TYR A 50 3.88 9.88 -0.42
C TYR A 50 3.77 11.17 0.37
N LEU A 51 4.08 11.12 1.69
CA LEU A 51 3.96 12.26 2.57
C LEU A 51 5.32 12.93 2.73
N PHE A 52 5.36 14.23 2.45
CA PHE A 52 6.56 15.06 2.55
C PHE A 52 6.47 16.04 3.71
N CYS A 53 7.62 16.41 4.23
CA CYS A 53 7.80 17.46 5.23
C CYS A 53 9.18 18.09 5.05
N GLN A 54 9.41 19.25 5.65
CA GLN A 54 10.73 19.85 5.74
C GLN A 54 11.25 19.82 7.17
N ASP A 55 12.58 19.86 7.33
CA ASP A 55 13.18 20.19 8.60
C ASP A 55 13.18 21.72 8.83
N LYS A 56 13.68 22.15 9.98
CA LYS A 56 13.82 23.58 10.32
C LYS A 56 14.75 24.37 9.38
N ASN A 57 15.57 23.69 8.59
CA ASN A 57 16.48 24.29 7.62
C ASN A 57 15.90 24.30 6.20
N GLY A 58 14.67 23.80 6.02
CA GLY A 58 14.00 23.71 4.72
C GLY A 58 14.43 22.53 3.85
N ILE A 59 15.18 21.57 4.40
CA ILE A 59 15.54 20.34 3.69
C ILE A 59 14.30 19.46 3.58
N LEU A 60 14.03 18.96 2.36
CA LEU A 60 12.88 18.11 2.07
C LEU A 60 13.14 16.67 2.50
N TYR A 61 12.12 16.08 3.14
CA TYR A 61 12.08 14.69 3.57
C TYR A 61 10.81 14.00 3.08
N VAL A 62 10.88 12.68 2.93
CA VAL A 62 9.71 11.82 2.71
C VAL A 62 9.55 10.87 3.89
N LEU A 63 8.31 10.67 4.31
CA LEU A 63 7.99 9.67 5.34
C LEU A 63 8.05 8.28 4.74
N ALA A 64 8.78 7.39 5.41
CA ALA A 64 8.91 6.00 5.01
C ALA A 64 8.95 5.06 6.22
N SER A 65 8.58 3.82 5.99
CA SER A 65 8.69 2.73 6.95
C SER A 65 9.45 1.55 6.34
N GLU A 66 10.19 0.83 7.17
CA GLU A 66 10.76 -0.46 6.80
C GLU A 66 9.66 -1.53 6.90
N ARG A 67 9.56 -2.38 5.91
CA ARG A 67 8.63 -3.52 5.93
C ARG A 67 9.09 -4.57 6.93
N GLY A 68 8.31 -4.75 7.96
CA GLY A 68 8.60 -5.63 9.09
C GLY A 68 8.46 -7.11 8.76
N LYS A 69 8.74 -7.95 9.74
CA LYS A 69 8.68 -9.42 9.60
C LYS A 69 7.27 -9.96 9.37
N GLY A 70 6.24 -9.20 9.75
CA GLY A 70 4.83 -9.55 9.52
C GLY A 70 4.34 -9.23 8.11
N ALA A 71 5.08 -8.41 7.35
CA ALA A 71 4.71 -8.08 5.98
C ALA A 71 4.78 -9.32 5.07
N ALA A 72 3.84 -9.41 4.14
CA ALA A 72 3.71 -10.58 3.26
C ALA A 72 4.88 -10.73 2.27
N ASP A 73 5.56 -9.62 1.95
CA ASP A 73 6.64 -9.55 0.96
C ASP A 73 7.62 -8.41 1.29
N PHE A 74 8.75 -8.37 0.61
CA PHE A 74 9.76 -7.30 0.71
C PHE A 74 10.24 -6.99 2.14
N ASN A 75 10.31 -7.97 3.05
CA ASN A 75 10.80 -7.75 4.41
C ASN A 75 12.17 -7.07 4.41
N GLY A 76 12.36 -6.02 5.21
CA GLY A 76 13.59 -5.24 5.30
C GLY A 76 13.77 -4.22 4.16
N TYR A 77 12.80 -4.08 3.25
CA TYR A 77 12.76 -3.00 2.27
C TYR A 77 11.98 -1.82 2.83
N TRP A 78 12.27 -0.64 2.32
CA TRP A 78 11.54 0.58 2.65
C TRP A 78 10.32 0.76 1.74
N ASN A 79 9.26 1.35 2.26
CA ASN A 79 8.09 1.77 1.50
C ASN A 79 7.50 3.05 2.08
N CYS A 80 6.78 3.79 1.25
CA CYS A 80 5.83 4.78 1.73
C CYS A 80 4.54 4.06 2.14
N THR A 81 3.73 4.68 2.98
CA THR A 81 2.47 4.13 3.46
C THR A 81 1.64 3.56 2.32
N CYS A 82 1.19 2.33 2.47
CA CYS A 82 0.33 1.68 1.48
C CYS A 82 -0.48 0.54 2.10
N GLY A 83 -1.73 0.41 1.66
CA GLY A 83 -2.61 -0.65 2.12
C GLY A 83 -3.81 -0.87 1.22
N TYR A 84 -4.64 -1.83 1.57
CA TYR A 84 -5.82 -2.22 0.80
C TYR A 84 -7.04 -1.40 1.21
N LEU A 85 -7.86 -1.10 0.20
CA LEU A 85 -9.14 -0.41 0.39
C LEU A 85 -10.15 -1.32 1.10
N ASP A 86 -10.69 -0.84 2.20
CA ASP A 86 -11.79 -1.47 2.92
C ASP A 86 -13.16 -1.13 2.30
N PHE A 87 -14.19 -1.93 2.66
CA PHE A 87 -15.53 -1.83 2.03
C PHE A 87 -16.27 -0.53 2.31
N ASN A 88 -15.95 0.17 3.40
CA ASN A 88 -16.72 1.33 3.87
C ASN A 88 -15.94 2.64 3.82
N GLU A 89 -14.92 2.73 2.97
CA GLU A 89 -14.09 3.92 2.86
C GLU A 89 -13.82 4.30 1.40
N THR A 90 -13.49 5.57 1.16
CA THR A 90 -12.96 6.05 -0.10
C THR A 90 -11.46 5.75 -0.18
N THR A 91 -10.88 5.77 -1.40
CA THR A 91 -9.44 5.58 -1.57
C THR A 91 -8.61 6.62 -0.81
N LYS A 92 -9.13 7.84 -0.65
CA LYS A 92 -8.49 8.92 0.10
C LYS A 92 -8.52 8.64 1.60
N GLN A 93 -9.65 8.16 2.13
CA GLN A 93 -9.79 7.76 3.53
C GLN A 93 -8.91 6.55 3.85
N CYS A 94 -8.83 5.57 2.95
CA CYS A 94 -7.90 4.45 3.06
C CYS A 94 -6.45 4.94 3.22
N ALA A 95 -5.97 5.84 2.36
CA ALA A 95 -4.60 6.36 2.44
C ALA A 95 -4.31 7.03 3.79
N ILE A 96 -5.30 7.76 4.35
CA ILE A 96 -5.19 8.44 5.66
C ILE A 96 -5.22 7.42 6.81
N ARG A 97 -6.11 6.42 6.74
CA ARG A 97 -6.20 5.35 7.75
C ARG A 97 -4.90 4.57 7.83
N GLU A 98 -4.39 4.09 6.70
CA GLU A 98 -3.13 3.35 6.63
C GLU A 98 -1.95 4.19 7.16
N LEU A 99 -1.88 5.49 6.82
CA LEU A 99 -0.86 6.38 7.37
C LEU A 99 -0.90 6.39 8.90
N LYS A 100 -2.10 6.53 9.45
CA LYS A 100 -2.29 6.57 10.90
C LYS A 100 -1.96 5.23 11.56
N GLU A 101 -2.39 4.12 10.98
CA GLU A 101 -2.14 2.76 11.51
C GLU A 101 -0.67 2.40 11.46
N GLU A 102 0.01 2.69 10.34
CA GLU A 102 1.42 2.36 10.16
C GLU A 102 2.37 3.28 10.92
N THR A 103 2.02 4.57 11.07
CA THR A 103 2.99 5.58 11.55
C THR A 103 2.52 6.42 12.73
N GLY A 104 1.22 6.41 13.05
CA GLY A 104 0.61 7.31 14.03
C GLY A 104 0.38 8.74 13.52
N VAL A 105 0.88 9.09 12.33
CA VAL A 105 0.72 10.43 11.76
C VAL A 105 -0.71 10.60 11.26
N SER A 106 -1.31 11.74 11.60
CA SER A 106 -2.66 12.10 11.15
C SER A 106 -2.61 13.30 10.21
N VAL A 107 -3.33 13.21 9.10
CA VAL A 107 -3.56 14.28 8.14
C VAL A 107 -5.06 14.38 7.82
N SER A 108 -5.49 15.50 7.30
CA SER A 108 -6.86 15.66 6.80
C SER A 108 -6.94 15.28 5.31
N GLU A 109 -8.17 15.12 4.80
CA GLU A 109 -8.37 14.90 3.36
C GLU A 109 -7.87 16.08 2.50
N ASP A 110 -7.82 17.29 3.05
CA ASP A 110 -7.34 18.48 2.33
C ASP A 110 -5.80 18.55 2.26
N ASP A 111 -5.11 17.81 3.13
CA ASP A 111 -3.63 17.77 3.15
C ASP A 111 -3.04 16.86 2.08
N ILE A 112 -3.85 16.02 1.45
CA ILE A 112 -3.38 15.07 0.44
C ILE A 112 -4.10 15.24 -0.90
N THR A 113 -3.37 15.06 -1.98
CA THR A 113 -3.83 15.22 -3.36
C THR A 113 -3.70 13.91 -4.12
N PHE A 114 -4.72 13.55 -4.90
CA PHE A 114 -4.64 12.43 -5.84
C PHE A 114 -3.67 12.76 -6.98
N ILE A 115 -2.68 11.90 -7.22
CA ILE A 115 -1.62 12.11 -8.21
C ILE A 115 -1.63 11.06 -9.33
N GLY A 116 -2.62 10.17 -9.35
CA GLY A 116 -2.77 9.15 -10.38
C GLY A 116 -2.91 7.74 -9.82
N TYR A 117 -2.86 6.77 -10.70
CA TYR A 117 -2.96 5.35 -10.34
C TYR A 117 -1.98 4.51 -11.14
N GLU A 118 -1.70 3.31 -10.66
CA GLU A 118 -0.96 2.28 -11.37
C GLU A 118 -1.87 1.08 -11.58
N ASP A 119 -2.20 0.80 -12.83
CA ASP A 119 -3.08 -0.31 -13.20
C ASP A 119 -2.40 -1.33 -14.13
N SER A 120 -1.12 -1.10 -14.46
CA SER A 120 -0.38 -1.97 -15.35
C SER A 120 -0.21 -3.37 -14.75
N PRO A 121 -0.68 -4.43 -15.43
CA PRO A 121 -0.44 -5.80 -14.98
C PRO A 121 1.04 -6.20 -14.96
N LYS A 122 1.90 -5.43 -15.66
CA LYS A 122 3.35 -5.64 -15.65
C LYS A 122 3.98 -5.14 -14.34
N ALA A 123 3.44 -4.06 -13.77
CA ALA A 123 3.89 -3.52 -12.50
C ALA A 123 3.33 -4.34 -11.33
N ASN A 124 2.03 -4.61 -11.33
CA ASN A 124 1.36 -5.45 -10.34
C ASN A 124 0.14 -6.13 -10.95
N LYS A 125 0.13 -7.47 -10.97
CA LYS A 125 -1.00 -8.24 -11.53
C LYS A 125 -2.21 -8.24 -10.62
N GLN A 126 -1.99 -8.17 -9.30
CA GLN A 126 -3.05 -8.28 -8.29
C GLN A 126 -3.75 -6.95 -8.05
N ASN A 127 -3.01 -5.85 -7.99
CA ASN A 127 -3.54 -4.59 -7.50
C ASN A 127 -3.71 -3.56 -8.62
N VAL A 128 -4.70 -2.68 -8.40
CA VAL A 128 -4.75 -1.32 -8.95
C VAL A 128 -4.47 -0.39 -7.79
N THR A 129 -3.41 0.43 -7.87
CA THR A 129 -2.96 1.27 -6.76
C THR A 129 -3.26 2.73 -7.05
N PHE A 130 -4.10 3.37 -6.21
CA PHE A 130 -4.37 4.81 -6.23
C PHE A 130 -3.27 5.52 -5.46
N ARG A 131 -2.65 6.55 -6.08
CA ARG A 131 -1.51 7.26 -5.52
C ARG A 131 -1.93 8.65 -5.05
N PHE A 132 -1.50 8.97 -3.84
CA PHE A 132 -1.69 10.28 -3.21
C PHE A 132 -0.34 10.88 -2.82
N ALA A 133 -0.26 12.19 -2.81
CA ALA A 133 0.86 12.93 -2.25
C ALA A 133 0.36 13.98 -1.28
N GLY A 134 1.13 14.26 -0.24
CA GLY A 134 0.83 15.29 0.75
C GLY A 134 2.09 16.01 1.21
N PHE A 135 1.92 17.24 1.71
CA PHE A 135 3.01 18.01 2.30
C PHE A 135 2.53 18.64 3.62
N LEU A 136 3.23 18.36 4.71
CA LEU A 136 2.91 18.89 6.04
C LEU A 136 3.32 20.37 6.14
N LYS A 137 2.43 21.25 5.69
CA LYS A 137 2.67 22.71 5.72
C LYS A 137 2.74 23.24 7.16
N GLY A 138 3.73 24.08 7.44
CA GLY A 138 3.89 24.72 8.74
C GLY A 138 4.32 23.78 9.86
N GLN A 139 4.66 22.55 9.54
CA GLN A 139 5.26 21.57 10.45
C GLN A 139 6.71 21.32 10.09
N SER A 140 7.46 20.79 11.03
CA SER A 140 8.83 20.33 10.82
C SER A 140 8.94 18.88 11.27
N ILE A 141 9.82 18.11 10.63
CA ILE A 141 10.02 16.68 10.94
C ILE A 141 10.30 16.44 12.41
N GLU A 142 10.98 17.39 13.09
CA GLU A 142 11.32 17.31 14.51
C GLU A 142 10.07 17.33 15.43
N ASN A 143 8.94 17.84 14.92
CA ASN A 143 7.69 17.95 15.68
C ASN A 143 6.73 16.77 15.42
N VAL A 144 7.07 15.88 14.48
CA VAL A 144 6.24 14.72 14.14
C VAL A 144 6.63 13.54 15.02
N ILE A 145 5.68 13.06 15.81
CA ILE A 145 5.86 11.90 16.70
C ILE A 145 5.24 10.68 16.01
N PHE A 146 6.02 9.60 15.94
CA PHE A 146 5.54 8.33 15.42
C PHE A 146 4.93 7.47 16.54
N ASP A 147 3.83 6.81 16.21
CA ASP A 147 3.17 5.85 17.08
C ASP A 147 2.87 4.56 16.30
N LYS A 148 3.40 3.44 16.79
CA LYS A 148 3.25 2.12 16.19
C LYS A 148 2.16 1.26 16.84
N THR A 149 1.31 1.84 17.68
CA THR A 149 0.28 1.07 18.42
C THR A 149 -0.72 0.38 17.49
N GLY A 150 -0.92 0.88 16.26
CA GLY A 150 -1.74 0.24 15.23
C GLY A 150 -1.07 -0.94 14.51
N ASN A 151 0.22 -1.16 14.72
CA ASN A 151 1.01 -2.20 14.02
C ASN A 151 0.90 -3.58 14.71
N GLU A 152 -0.31 -4.12 14.84
CA GLU A 152 -0.58 -5.37 15.57
C GLU A 152 0.12 -6.60 14.98
N LYS A 153 0.40 -6.60 13.65
CA LYS A 153 0.97 -7.74 12.93
C LYS A 153 2.49 -7.65 12.74
N ASN A 154 3.15 -6.65 13.30
CA ASN A 154 4.57 -6.35 13.03
C ASN A 154 4.88 -6.19 11.53
N GLU A 155 3.94 -5.62 10.78
CA GLU A 155 4.10 -5.36 9.34
C GLU A 155 5.02 -4.17 9.07
N VAL A 156 5.17 -3.27 10.05
CA VAL A 156 6.02 -2.08 10.00
C VAL A 156 7.18 -2.23 10.98
N GLY A 157 8.39 -2.08 10.48
CA GLY A 157 9.64 -2.05 11.25
C GLY A 157 9.99 -0.64 11.73
N GLU A 158 11.11 -0.10 11.29
CA GLU A 158 11.52 1.29 11.56
C GLU A 158 10.63 2.27 10.77
N ILE A 159 10.33 3.44 11.37
CA ILE A 159 9.67 4.57 10.70
C ILE A 159 10.61 5.75 10.78
N LYS A 160 10.83 6.45 9.68
CA LYS A 160 11.62 7.66 9.69
C LYS A 160 11.32 8.62 8.54
N TRP A 161 11.75 9.84 8.71
CA TRP A 161 11.92 10.80 7.64
C TRP A 161 13.23 10.54 6.90
N ILE A 162 13.16 10.24 5.61
CA ILE A 162 14.33 10.04 4.74
C ILE A 162 14.56 11.34 3.97
N PRO A 163 15.76 11.93 4.03
CA PRO A 163 16.09 13.09 3.20
C PRO A 163 15.83 12.77 1.73
N TYR A 164 15.14 13.66 1.00
CA TYR A 164 14.84 13.45 -0.42
C TYR A 164 16.10 13.15 -1.24
N THR A 165 17.22 13.78 -0.92
CA THR A 165 18.50 13.57 -1.58
C THR A 165 19.13 12.19 -1.34
N GLU A 166 18.63 11.45 -0.35
CA GLU A 166 19.12 10.13 0.02
C GLU A 166 18.21 8.98 -0.41
N VAL A 167 17.08 9.29 -1.09
CA VAL A 167 16.11 8.27 -1.52
C VAL A 167 16.77 7.12 -2.27
N ASP A 168 17.74 7.40 -3.13
CA ASP A 168 18.45 6.38 -3.92
C ASP A 168 19.40 5.49 -3.09
N ASN A 169 19.67 5.82 -1.84
CA ASN A 169 20.54 5.04 -0.95
C ASN A 169 19.81 3.88 -0.25
N TYR A 170 18.49 3.79 -0.41
CA TYR A 170 17.64 2.80 0.26
C TYR A 170 17.14 1.74 -0.72
N LYS A 171 16.85 0.55 -0.20
CA LYS A 171 16.18 -0.50 -0.97
C LYS A 171 14.67 -0.34 -0.84
N TRP A 172 14.02 0.04 -1.92
CA TRP A 172 12.58 0.29 -1.92
C TRP A 172 11.78 -0.90 -2.43
N ALA A 173 10.66 -1.18 -1.77
CA ALA A 173 9.60 -2.03 -2.29
C ALA A 173 8.78 -1.26 -3.33
N PHE A 174 8.15 -1.97 -4.26
CA PHE A 174 7.13 -1.45 -5.19
C PHE A 174 7.59 -0.28 -6.08
N ASN A 175 8.91 -0.12 -6.29
CA ASN A 175 9.51 1.01 -7.02
C ASN A 175 9.16 2.37 -6.37
N HIS A 176 9.03 2.42 -5.05
CA HIS A 176 8.66 3.66 -4.37
C HIS A 176 9.72 4.74 -4.49
N ASP A 177 11.00 4.41 -4.71
CA ASP A 177 12.06 5.37 -5.08
C ASP A 177 11.67 6.25 -6.28
N THR A 178 11.24 5.63 -7.36
CA THR A 178 10.77 6.34 -8.57
C THR A 178 9.49 7.12 -8.28
N ARG A 179 8.55 6.50 -7.56
CA ARG A 179 7.25 7.11 -7.25
C ARG A 179 7.34 8.31 -6.31
N ILE A 180 8.30 8.31 -5.37
CA ILE A 180 8.60 9.47 -4.52
C ILE A 180 9.04 10.67 -5.38
N LYS A 181 9.90 10.44 -6.36
CA LYS A 181 10.38 11.49 -7.26
C LYS A 181 9.25 12.07 -8.13
N GLU A 182 8.41 11.20 -8.68
CA GLU A 182 7.20 11.60 -9.41
C GLU A 182 6.25 12.44 -8.53
N ALA A 183 6.03 12.01 -7.29
CA ALA A 183 5.17 12.70 -6.35
C ALA A 183 5.72 14.07 -5.95
N ALA A 184 7.02 14.17 -5.66
CA ALA A 184 7.69 15.43 -5.32
C ALA A 184 7.61 16.44 -6.48
N ALA A 185 7.85 15.98 -7.72
CA ALA A 185 7.72 16.81 -8.93
C ALA A 185 6.27 17.26 -9.14
N PHE A 186 5.28 16.35 -8.99
CA PHE A 186 3.86 16.70 -9.12
C PHE A 186 3.43 17.78 -8.12
N MET A 187 3.95 17.71 -6.88
CA MET A 187 3.67 18.69 -5.82
C MET A 187 4.45 19.99 -5.97
N GLY A 188 5.38 20.09 -6.95
CA GLY A 188 6.23 21.26 -7.13
C GLY A 188 7.22 21.48 -5.98
N LEU A 189 7.68 20.39 -5.35
CA LEU A 189 8.63 20.43 -4.24
C LEU A 189 10.10 20.39 -4.70
N ILE A 190 10.31 20.07 -5.96
CA ILE A 190 11.62 20.00 -6.63
C ILE A 190 11.52 20.60 -8.04
#